data_f44a70ca354cde4fc435a83098f09b81
#
_entry.id   f44a70ca354cde4fc435a83098f09b81
#
_cell.length_a   1.000
_cell.length_b   1.000
_cell.length_c   1.000
_cell.angle_alpha   90.00
_cell.angle_beta   90.00
_cell.angle_gamma   90.00
#
_symmetry.space_group_name_H-M   'P 1'
#
loop_
_entity.id
_entity.type
_entity.pdbx_description
1 polymer ?
#
loop_
_entity_poly.entity_id
_entity_poly.type
_entity_poly.pdbx_seq_one_letter_code
_entity_poly.pdbx_strand_id
1 'polypeptide(L)'
;GLVGSEMCIRDRHTIVLEGGILCPGFVDAHIHLESSLVTPKEFVRATLPHGTTTVITDPHEITNVMGTDGIDYMFQATEGLPIDVRFMLPSCVPATPMDESGANLDYRAIDSFYDYPRVQGLAEMMNSYGVIHNDPEVVSKIVASQAHHKKIDGHAPGLQGKDLDTYVAAGVYSDHECATMEDALAKLQRGQFIMIREGTAARNLEALAPLLTPQY
;
A
#
# COMPACT_ATOMS: atom_id res chain seq x y z
N GLY A 1 22.21 9.23 21.55
CA GLY A 1 23.45 8.49 21.47
C GLY A 1 23.23 7.02 21.75
N LEU A 2 23.68 6.15 20.87
CA LEU A 2 23.69 4.69 21.08
C LEU A 2 24.68 4.39 22.20
N VAL A 3 24.17 4.06 23.38
CA VAL A 3 24.97 3.49 24.46
C VAL A 3 24.91 1.97 24.30
N GLY A 4 25.77 1.43 23.45
CA GLY A 4 26.07 0.02 23.47
C GLY A 4 27.14 -0.26 24.52
N SER A 5 26.98 -1.30 25.35
CA SER A 5 28.09 -1.76 26.19
C SER A 5 29.26 -2.17 25.30
N GLU A 6 30.49 -1.92 25.75
CA GLU A 6 31.71 -2.28 24.99
C GLU A 6 31.77 -3.78 24.61
N MET A 7 31.06 -4.64 25.32
CA MET A 7 30.91 -6.07 25.00
C MET A 7 30.19 -6.34 23.67
N CYS A 8 29.35 -5.41 23.19
CA CYS A 8 28.64 -5.56 21.94
C CYS A 8 29.45 -5.11 20.71
N ILE A 9 30.65 -4.59 20.87
CA ILE A 9 31.44 -3.92 19.84
C ILE A 9 32.62 -4.77 19.32
N ARG A 10 32.90 -5.93 19.94
CA ARG A 10 34.18 -6.63 19.78
C ARG A 10 34.47 -7.27 18.43
N ASP A 11 33.49 -7.54 17.56
CA ASP A 11 33.72 -8.29 16.32
C ASP A 11 33.00 -7.63 15.13
N ARG A 12 33.10 -6.30 14.97
CA ARG A 12 32.38 -5.56 13.94
C ARG A 12 33.32 -4.98 12.90
N HIS A 13 32.91 -5.09 11.64
CA HIS A 13 33.49 -4.27 10.59
C HIS A 13 33.10 -2.81 10.83
N THR A 14 34.07 -1.93 10.89
CA THR A 14 33.86 -0.49 10.99
C THR A 14 33.88 0.10 9.60
N ILE A 15 32.79 0.78 9.19
CA ILE A 15 32.74 1.56 7.97
C ILE A 15 32.86 3.03 8.37
N VAL A 16 33.91 3.67 7.90
CA VAL A 16 34.10 5.13 8.11
C VAL A 16 33.48 5.88 6.95
N LEU A 17 32.52 6.75 7.26
CA LEU A 17 31.89 7.63 6.28
C LEU A 17 32.60 8.99 6.32
N GLU A 18 33.10 9.44 5.17
CA GLU A 18 33.74 10.76 5.03
C GLU A 18 32.71 11.88 4.76
N GLY A 19 31.62 11.86 5.46
CA GLY A 19 30.48 12.77 5.32
C GLY A 19 29.19 12.05 4.95
N GLY A 20 28.10 12.80 4.85
CA GLY A 20 26.76 12.27 4.57
C GLY A 20 25.94 12.04 5.84
N ILE A 21 24.70 11.59 5.64
CA ILE A 21 23.74 11.30 6.70
C ILE A 21 23.37 9.83 6.62
N LEU A 22 23.62 9.08 7.70
CA LEU A 22 23.15 7.72 7.82
C LEU A 22 21.68 7.73 8.28
N CYS A 23 20.80 7.16 7.48
CA CYS A 23 19.37 7.02 7.79
C CYS A 23 18.91 5.57 7.57
N PRO A 24 17.75 5.18 8.13
CA PRO A 24 17.08 3.95 7.74
C PRO A 24 16.77 3.91 6.24
N GLY A 25 16.65 2.71 5.68
CA GLY A 25 16.20 2.57 4.29
C GLY A 25 14.79 3.09 4.08
N PHE A 26 14.48 3.48 2.86
CA PHE A 26 13.16 4.00 2.51
C PHE A 26 12.12 2.90 2.47
N VAL A 27 10.88 3.28 2.81
CA VAL A 27 9.68 2.45 2.70
C VAL A 27 8.80 3.04 1.61
N ASP A 28 8.55 2.27 0.54
CA ASP A 28 7.50 2.59 -0.41
C ASP A 28 6.18 2.06 0.14
N ALA A 29 5.29 2.96 0.50
CA ALA A 29 4.08 2.64 1.25
C ALA A 29 2.93 2.13 0.36
N HIS A 30 3.03 2.28 -0.96
CA HIS A 30 2.03 1.78 -1.91
C HIS A 30 2.62 1.62 -3.30
N ILE A 31 2.65 0.39 -3.79
CA ILE A 31 3.15 0.07 -5.13
C ILE A 31 2.44 -1.16 -5.70
N HIS A 32 2.36 -1.23 -7.02
CA HIS A 32 2.02 -2.44 -7.77
C HIS A 32 3.29 -2.95 -8.46
N LEU A 33 3.86 -4.04 -7.96
CA LEU A 33 5.11 -4.59 -8.51
C LEU A 33 4.96 -4.99 -9.98
N GLU A 34 3.78 -5.46 -10.34
CA GLU A 34 3.42 -5.86 -11.71
C GLU A 34 3.51 -4.69 -12.69
N SER A 35 3.11 -3.50 -12.29
CA SER A 35 3.18 -2.27 -13.10
C SER A 35 4.60 -1.88 -13.47
N SER A 36 5.61 -2.41 -12.78
CA SER A 36 7.02 -2.20 -13.15
C SER A 36 7.44 -2.93 -14.42
N LEU A 37 6.59 -3.86 -14.91
CA LEU A 37 6.83 -4.70 -16.11
C LEU A 37 8.07 -5.57 -16.02
N VAL A 38 8.59 -5.80 -14.82
CA VAL A 38 9.71 -6.70 -14.55
C VAL A 38 9.32 -7.68 -13.43
N THR A 39 10.08 -8.76 -13.28
CA THR A 39 9.87 -9.67 -12.17
C THR A 39 10.22 -9.01 -10.82
N PRO A 40 9.67 -9.45 -9.69
CA PRO A 40 10.01 -8.91 -8.37
C PRO A 40 11.52 -8.90 -8.09
N LYS A 41 12.26 -9.91 -8.55
CA LYS A 41 13.72 -9.97 -8.42
C LYS A 41 14.42 -8.83 -9.16
N GLU A 42 13.99 -8.53 -10.38
CA GLU A 42 14.60 -7.46 -11.19
C GLU A 42 14.17 -6.08 -10.66
N PHE A 43 12.95 -5.96 -10.17
CA PHE A 43 12.51 -4.76 -9.45
C PHE A 43 13.42 -4.45 -8.27
N VAL A 44 13.72 -5.44 -7.43
CA VAL A 44 14.62 -5.26 -6.28
C VAL A 44 16.04 -4.88 -6.73
N ARG A 45 16.56 -5.49 -7.79
CA ARG A 45 17.85 -5.10 -8.36
C ARG A 45 17.91 -3.63 -8.79
N ALA A 46 16.80 -3.11 -9.28
CA ALA A 46 16.70 -1.73 -9.70
C ALA A 46 16.54 -0.75 -8.53
N THR A 47 15.77 -1.10 -7.51
CA THR A 47 15.35 -0.14 -6.47
C THR A 47 16.22 -0.16 -5.22
N LEU A 48 16.71 -1.34 -4.80
CA LEU A 48 17.52 -1.47 -3.58
C LEU A 48 18.79 -0.59 -3.58
N PRO A 49 19.55 -0.46 -4.68
CA PRO A 49 20.72 0.44 -4.73
C PRO A 49 20.38 1.93 -4.51
N HIS A 50 19.11 2.30 -4.67
CA HIS A 50 18.63 3.67 -4.42
C HIS A 50 18.07 3.88 -3.01
N GLY A 51 18.17 2.86 -2.16
CA GLY A 51 17.85 2.96 -0.73
C GLY A 51 16.45 2.49 -0.33
N THR A 52 15.62 2.00 -1.25
CA THR A 52 14.33 1.37 -0.90
C THR A 52 14.58 -0.02 -0.34
N THR A 53 14.23 -0.22 0.93
CA THR A 53 14.46 -1.48 1.66
C THR A 53 13.17 -2.20 2.04
N THR A 54 12.04 -1.52 1.91
CA THR A 54 10.71 -2.09 2.18
C THR A 54 9.73 -1.57 1.15
N VAL A 55 8.84 -2.44 0.69
CA VAL A 55 7.70 -2.05 -0.15
C VAL A 55 6.41 -2.68 0.39
N ILE A 56 5.31 -1.93 0.29
CA ILE A 56 3.96 -2.43 0.58
C ILE A 56 3.23 -2.51 -0.76
N THR A 57 2.96 -3.72 -1.24
CA THR A 57 2.42 -3.96 -2.57
C THR A 57 1.00 -4.48 -2.53
N ASP A 58 0.20 -4.04 -3.48
CA ASP A 58 -1.12 -4.58 -3.81
C ASP A 58 -1.03 -5.33 -5.14
N PRO A 59 -1.12 -6.68 -5.16
CA PRO A 59 -0.99 -7.47 -6.37
C PRO A 59 -2.31 -7.63 -7.11
N HIS A 60 -3.17 -6.60 -7.18
CA HIS A 60 -4.51 -6.75 -7.80
C HIS A 60 -4.44 -6.94 -9.31
N GLU A 61 -3.40 -6.46 -9.99
CA GLU A 61 -3.27 -6.58 -11.44
C GLU A 61 -3.10 -8.05 -11.85
N ILE A 62 -2.13 -8.76 -11.25
CA ILE A 62 -1.98 -10.21 -11.52
C ILE A 62 -3.17 -11.01 -10.99
N THR A 63 -3.78 -10.55 -9.91
CA THR A 63 -4.97 -11.20 -9.32
C THR A 63 -6.17 -11.09 -10.25
N ASN A 64 -6.33 -9.98 -10.99
CA ASN A 64 -7.35 -9.86 -12.03
C ASN A 64 -7.17 -10.88 -13.17
N VAL A 65 -5.97 -11.39 -13.37
CA VAL A 65 -5.67 -12.39 -14.41
C VAL A 65 -5.77 -13.81 -13.87
N MET A 66 -5.22 -14.06 -12.68
CA MET A 66 -4.97 -15.42 -12.16
C MET A 66 -5.76 -15.73 -10.88
N GLY A 67 -6.55 -14.81 -10.36
CA GLY A 67 -7.23 -15.00 -9.09
C GLY A 67 -6.26 -15.19 -7.92
N THR A 68 -6.60 -16.05 -6.98
CA THR A 68 -5.77 -16.36 -5.81
C THR A 68 -4.40 -16.94 -6.16
N ASP A 69 -4.27 -17.63 -7.29
CA ASP A 69 -2.97 -18.13 -7.77
C ASP A 69 -2.00 -16.98 -8.06
N GLY A 70 -2.52 -15.80 -8.44
CA GLY A 70 -1.73 -14.59 -8.61
C GLY A 70 -1.16 -14.06 -7.29
N ILE A 71 -1.93 -14.13 -6.21
CA ILE A 71 -1.48 -13.77 -4.86
C ILE A 71 -0.37 -14.73 -4.42
N ASP A 72 -0.60 -16.03 -4.55
CA ASP A 72 0.37 -17.07 -4.19
C ASP A 72 1.66 -16.94 -5.01
N TYR A 73 1.55 -16.66 -6.30
CA TYR A 73 2.71 -16.38 -7.15
C TYR A 73 3.54 -15.21 -6.61
N MET A 74 2.90 -14.09 -6.26
CA MET A 74 3.61 -12.93 -5.75
C MET A 74 4.26 -13.19 -4.40
N PHE A 75 3.63 -13.97 -3.53
CA PHE A 75 4.24 -14.41 -2.28
C PHE A 75 5.52 -15.21 -2.53
N GLN A 76 5.45 -16.19 -3.43
CA GLN A 76 6.60 -17.04 -3.78
C GLN A 76 7.70 -16.27 -4.51
N ALA A 77 7.34 -15.44 -5.48
CA ALA A 77 8.29 -14.68 -6.29
C ALA A 77 9.06 -13.62 -5.49
N THR A 78 8.55 -13.24 -4.32
CA THR A 78 9.19 -12.27 -3.41
C THR A 78 9.86 -12.93 -2.20
N GLU A 79 9.81 -14.26 -2.09
CA GLU A 79 10.45 -15.00 -0.99
C GLU A 79 11.98 -14.88 -1.08
N GLY A 80 12.61 -14.58 0.08
CA GLY A 80 14.07 -14.51 0.18
C GLY A 80 14.75 -13.38 -0.58
N LEU A 81 14.01 -12.41 -1.11
CA LEU A 81 14.59 -11.21 -1.70
C LEU A 81 15.24 -10.32 -0.62
N PRO A 82 16.32 -9.60 -0.94
CA PRO A 82 17.03 -8.75 0.02
C PRO A 82 16.33 -7.41 0.31
N ILE A 83 15.00 -7.44 0.33
CA ILE A 83 14.10 -6.32 0.62
C ILE A 83 12.89 -6.88 1.37
N ASP A 84 12.29 -6.13 2.27
CA ASP A 84 11.06 -6.53 2.95
C ASP A 84 9.85 -6.21 2.06
N VAL A 85 9.18 -7.25 1.56
CA VAL A 85 7.97 -7.10 0.74
C VAL A 85 6.75 -7.43 1.59
N ARG A 86 5.91 -6.44 1.83
CA ARG A 86 4.65 -6.56 2.54
C ARG A 86 3.49 -6.46 1.56
N PHE A 87 2.37 -7.09 1.90
CA PHE A 87 1.22 -7.21 1.02
C PHE A 87 -0.03 -6.58 1.62
N MET A 88 -0.76 -5.88 0.79
CA MET A 88 -2.18 -5.60 0.98
C MET A 88 -2.95 -6.55 0.08
N LEU A 89 -4.01 -7.19 0.59
CA LEU A 89 -4.83 -8.12 -0.20
C LEU A 89 -5.77 -7.34 -1.13
N PRO A 90 -5.89 -7.73 -2.39
CA PRO A 90 -6.74 -7.03 -3.35
C PRO A 90 -8.19 -6.89 -2.89
N SER A 91 -8.67 -5.65 -2.82
CA SER A 91 -10.02 -5.33 -2.39
C SER A 91 -11.06 -5.47 -3.51
N CYS A 92 -10.62 -5.16 -4.74
CA CYS A 92 -11.50 -5.00 -5.89
C CYS A 92 -10.96 -5.79 -7.08
N VAL A 93 -11.42 -7.04 -7.23
CA VAL A 93 -11.12 -7.91 -8.38
C VAL A 93 -12.43 -8.53 -8.86
N PRO A 94 -13.00 -8.02 -9.96
CA PRO A 94 -12.64 -6.80 -10.68
C PRO A 94 -12.90 -5.51 -9.87
N ALA A 95 -12.43 -4.37 -10.38
CA ALA A 95 -12.60 -3.07 -9.73
C ALA A 95 -14.09 -2.68 -9.60
N THR A 96 -14.86 -2.95 -10.64
CA THR A 96 -16.32 -2.78 -10.65
C THR A 96 -17.02 -3.98 -11.31
N PRO A 97 -18.32 -4.19 -11.07
CA PRO A 97 -19.09 -5.26 -11.75
C PRO A 97 -19.19 -5.09 -13.27
N MET A 98 -18.78 -3.95 -13.80
CA MET A 98 -18.80 -3.66 -15.25
C MET A 98 -17.49 -4.02 -15.95
N ASP A 99 -16.43 -4.31 -15.17
CA ASP A 99 -15.12 -4.63 -15.70
C ASP A 99 -15.05 -6.13 -16.06
N GLU A 100 -14.43 -6.42 -17.21
CA GLU A 100 -14.03 -7.78 -17.54
C GLU A 100 -12.75 -8.16 -16.78
N SER A 101 -12.76 -9.34 -16.18
CA SER A 101 -11.62 -9.85 -15.40
C SER A 101 -11.46 -11.35 -15.62
N GLY A 102 -10.24 -11.84 -15.50
CA GLY A 102 -9.95 -13.28 -15.49
C GLY A 102 -10.40 -13.99 -14.21
N ALA A 103 -10.66 -13.23 -13.15
CA ALA A 103 -11.12 -13.75 -11.87
C ALA A 103 -12.08 -12.79 -11.18
N ASN A 104 -12.86 -13.33 -10.25
CA ASN A 104 -13.70 -12.56 -9.34
C ASN A 104 -13.45 -13.06 -7.92
N LEU A 105 -13.01 -12.18 -7.03
CA LEU A 105 -12.69 -12.50 -5.65
C LEU A 105 -13.70 -11.91 -4.69
N ASP A 106 -14.42 -12.78 -3.99
CA ASP A 106 -15.20 -12.41 -2.81
C ASP A 106 -14.29 -12.38 -1.55
N TYR A 107 -14.87 -12.00 -0.39
CA TYR A 107 -14.12 -11.97 0.86
C TYR A 107 -13.59 -13.36 1.28
N ARG A 108 -14.30 -14.46 0.95
CA ARG A 108 -13.90 -15.82 1.32
C ARG A 108 -12.65 -16.26 0.58
N ALA A 109 -12.51 -15.79 -0.67
CA ALA A 109 -11.34 -16.11 -1.48
C ALA A 109 -10.04 -15.52 -0.89
N ILE A 110 -10.12 -14.39 -0.18
CA ILE A 110 -8.96 -13.70 0.39
C ILE A 110 -8.81 -13.90 1.90
N ASP A 111 -9.83 -14.40 2.59
CA ASP A 111 -9.88 -14.45 4.06
C ASP A 111 -8.70 -15.22 4.68
N SER A 112 -8.37 -16.39 4.13
CA SER A 112 -7.27 -17.21 4.62
C SER A 112 -5.88 -16.58 4.44
N PHE A 113 -5.73 -15.63 3.54
CA PHE A 113 -4.45 -14.96 3.32
C PHE A 113 -4.11 -13.94 4.42
N TYR A 114 -5.08 -13.50 5.23
CA TYR A 114 -4.80 -12.61 6.36
C TYR A 114 -3.90 -13.21 7.42
N ASP A 115 -3.83 -14.54 7.51
CA ASP A 115 -2.95 -15.26 8.42
C ASP A 115 -1.48 -15.26 7.95
N TYR A 116 -1.22 -14.87 6.71
CA TYR A 116 0.14 -14.83 6.18
C TYR A 116 0.93 -13.67 6.80
N PRO A 117 2.12 -13.93 7.38
CA PRO A 117 2.83 -12.92 8.19
C PRO A 117 3.20 -11.63 7.48
N ARG A 118 3.32 -11.68 6.14
CA ARG A 118 3.64 -10.50 5.34
C ARG A 118 2.40 -9.68 4.93
N VAL A 119 1.18 -10.15 5.22
CA VAL A 119 -0.06 -9.43 4.90
C VAL A 119 -0.36 -8.38 5.97
N GLN A 120 -0.50 -7.12 5.53
CA GLN A 120 -0.73 -5.96 6.39
C GLN A 120 -2.20 -5.52 6.42
N GLY A 121 -2.95 -5.78 5.35
CA GLY A 121 -4.32 -5.29 5.27
C GLY A 121 -5.05 -5.62 3.97
N LEU A 122 -6.16 -4.92 3.80
CA LEU A 122 -6.93 -4.87 2.56
C LEU A 122 -6.42 -3.71 1.72
N ALA A 123 -6.12 -3.98 0.47
CA ALA A 123 -5.59 -3.01 -0.48
C ALA A 123 -6.62 -1.93 -0.86
N GLU A 124 -6.18 -0.99 -1.65
CA GLU A 124 -6.93 0.18 -2.08
C GLU A 124 -8.40 -0.13 -2.43
N MET A 125 -9.30 0.47 -1.68
CA MET A 125 -10.73 0.30 -1.86
C MET A 125 -11.23 1.19 -3.02
N MET A 126 -11.02 0.72 -4.25
CA MET A 126 -11.39 1.45 -5.48
C MET A 126 -12.90 1.60 -5.65
N ASN A 127 -13.69 0.64 -5.17
CA ASN A 127 -15.14 0.70 -5.30
C ASN A 127 -15.76 1.60 -4.21
N SER A 128 -15.48 2.90 -4.27
CA SER A 128 -16.07 3.88 -3.36
C SER A 128 -17.59 3.94 -3.45
N TYR A 129 -18.14 3.75 -4.65
CA TYR A 129 -19.60 3.67 -4.86
C TYR A 129 -20.21 2.52 -4.05
N GLY A 130 -19.61 1.35 -4.10
CA GLY A 130 -20.07 0.19 -3.32
C GLY A 130 -19.99 0.43 -1.81
N VAL A 131 -18.96 1.12 -1.33
CA VAL A 131 -18.86 1.51 0.08
C VAL A 131 -20.01 2.44 0.47
N ILE A 132 -20.24 3.49 -0.31
CA ILE A 132 -21.26 4.52 -0.04
C ILE A 132 -22.68 3.93 -0.06
N HIS A 133 -22.93 2.99 -0.96
CA HIS A 133 -24.25 2.38 -1.15
C HIS A 133 -24.43 1.05 -0.42
N ASN A 134 -23.47 0.67 0.44
CA ASN A 134 -23.51 -0.58 1.23
C ASN A 134 -23.63 -1.83 0.34
N ASP A 135 -22.85 -1.91 -0.73
CA ASP A 135 -22.76 -3.11 -1.55
C ASP A 135 -22.31 -4.29 -0.67
N PRO A 136 -23.06 -5.40 -0.62
CA PRO A 136 -22.78 -6.51 0.29
C PRO A 136 -21.40 -7.13 0.07
N GLU A 137 -20.91 -7.23 -1.17
CA GLU A 137 -19.58 -7.80 -1.48
C GLU A 137 -18.46 -6.89 -0.96
N VAL A 138 -18.60 -5.59 -1.17
CA VAL A 138 -17.65 -4.59 -0.69
C VAL A 138 -17.61 -4.56 0.84
N VAL A 139 -18.79 -4.47 1.46
CA VAL A 139 -18.91 -4.43 2.93
C VAL A 139 -18.37 -5.71 3.57
N SER A 140 -18.59 -6.87 2.96
CA SER A 140 -18.09 -8.15 3.48
C SER A 140 -16.56 -8.18 3.54
N LYS A 141 -15.86 -7.64 2.53
CA LYS A 141 -14.38 -7.53 2.53
C LYS A 141 -13.87 -6.56 3.60
N ILE A 142 -14.55 -5.43 3.76
CA ILE A 142 -14.23 -4.46 4.83
C ILE A 142 -14.37 -5.10 6.21
N VAL A 143 -15.49 -5.77 6.46
CA VAL A 143 -15.76 -6.43 7.75
C VAL A 143 -14.78 -7.57 8.01
N ALA A 144 -14.44 -8.37 7.00
CA ALA A 144 -13.42 -9.42 7.12
C ALA A 144 -12.06 -8.84 7.52
N SER A 145 -11.60 -7.79 6.84
CA SER A 145 -10.35 -7.11 7.18
C SER A 145 -10.35 -6.58 8.62
N GLN A 146 -11.46 -5.97 9.05
CA GLN A 146 -11.62 -5.47 10.42
C GLN A 146 -11.61 -6.61 11.45
N ALA A 147 -12.23 -7.75 11.14
CA ALA A 147 -12.21 -8.92 12.02
C ALA A 147 -10.80 -9.48 12.24
N HIS A 148 -9.94 -9.38 11.23
CA HIS A 148 -8.52 -9.72 11.33
C HIS A 148 -7.66 -8.58 11.91
N HIS A 149 -8.25 -7.50 12.39
CA HIS A 149 -7.54 -6.30 12.90
C HIS A 149 -6.54 -5.70 11.91
N LYS A 150 -6.86 -5.74 10.62
CA LYS A 150 -6.02 -5.27 9.52
C LYS A 150 -6.47 -3.89 9.04
N LYS A 151 -5.55 -3.15 8.44
CA LYS A 151 -5.80 -1.85 7.84
C LYS A 151 -6.52 -1.98 6.50
N ILE A 152 -7.19 -0.93 6.08
CA ILE A 152 -7.87 -0.84 4.79
C ILE A 152 -7.36 0.39 4.08
N ASP A 153 -6.63 0.22 2.99
CA ASP A 153 -6.18 1.33 2.18
C ASP A 153 -7.30 1.87 1.28
N GLY A 154 -7.17 3.13 0.91
CA GLY A 154 -8.14 3.83 0.12
C GLY A 154 -7.66 4.22 -1.26
N HIS A 155 -8.65 4.44 -2.12
CA HIS A 155 -8.53 4.94 -3.47
C HIS A 155 -9.81 5.72 -3.79
N ALA A 156 -9.81 7.02 -3.55
CA ALA A 156 -11.02 7.83 -3.66
C ALA A 156 -10.74 9.20 -4.29
N PRO A 157 -10.26 9.24 -5.57
CA PRO A 157 -9.96 10.49 -6.24
C PRO A 157 -11.20 11.39 -6.30
N GLY A 158 -11.06 12.63 -5.81
CA GLY A 158 -12.11 13.64 -5.88
C GLY A 158 -13.37 13.38 -5.03
N LEU A 159 -13.37 12.35 -4.18
CA LEU A 159 -14.48 12.08 -3.28
C LEU A 159 -14.55 13.14 -2.18
N GLN A 160 -15.73 13.74 -1.97
CA GLN A 160 -15.91 14.87 -1.06
C GLN A 160 -17.22 14.80 -0.26
N GLY A 161 -17.37 15.69 0.70
CA GLY A 161 -18.61 15.88 1.47
C GLY A 161 -19.06 14.59 2.19
N LYS A 162 -20.36 14.33 2.17
CA LYS A 162 -20.97 13.17 2.85
C LYS A 162 -20.51 11.82 2.31
N ASP A 163 -20.19 11.74 1.03
CA ASP A 163 -19.71 10.51 0.43
C ASP A 163 -18.31 10.16 0.96
N LEU A 164 -17.44 11.16 1.11
CA LEU A 164 -16.16 10.99 1.77
C LEU A 164 -16.33 10.64 3.26
N ASP A 165 -17.28 11.28 3.97
CA ASP A 165 -17.60 10.95 5.36
C ASP A 165 -17.98 9.47 5.50
N THR A 166 -18.82 8.97 4.60
CA THR A 166 -19.26 7.56 4.59
C THR A 166 -18.08 6.61 4.31
N TYR A 167 -17.26 6.94 3.32
CA TYR A 167 -16.11 6.15 2.94
C TYR A 167 -15.08 6.02 4.09
N VAL A 168 -14.78 7.13 4.75
CA VAL A 168 -13.88 7.14 5.92
C VAL A 168 -14.50 6.40 7.11
N ALA A 169 -15.80 6.59 7.36
CA ALA A 169 -16.51 5.91 8.44
C ALA A 169 -16.55 4.39 8.29
N ALA A 170 -16.45 3.87 7.06
CA ALA A 170 -16.30 2.45 6.80
C ALA A 170 -14.93 1.87 7.24
N GLY A 171 -13.99 2.71 7.68
CA GLY A 171 -12.69 2.31 8.19
C GLY A 171 -11.55 2.41 7.19
N VAL A 172 -11.77 3.03 6.04
CA VAL A 172 -10.71 3.30 5.06
C VAL A 172 -9.83 4.43 5.58
N TYR A 173 -8.57 4.12 5.87
CA TYR A 173 -7.73 5.02 6.69
C TYR A 173 -6.70 5.83 5.90
N SER A 174 -6.49 5.54 4.61
CA SER A 174 -5.49 6.21 3.78
C SER A 174 -6.07 6.58 2.40
N ASP A 175 -5.34 7.39 1.67
CA ASP A 175 -5.57 7.64 0.23
C ASP A 175 -4.26 8.06 -0.44
N HIS A 176 -4.06 7.60 -1.67
CA HIS A 176 -2.89 7.93 -2.50
C HIS A 176 -3.27 8.60 -3.81
N GLU A 177 -4.56 8.88 -4.02
CA GLU A 177 -5.08 9.44 -5.27
C GLU A 177 -5.28 10.97 -5.26
N CYS A 178 -4.89 11.63 -4.17
CA CYS A 178 -5.00 13.08 -4.09
C CYS A 178 -4.09 13.77 -5.12
N ALA A 179 -4.68 14.58 -5.97
CA ALA A 179 -3.98 15.38 -6.96
C ALA A 179 -3.92 16.87 -6.61
N THR A 180 -4.73 17.33 -5.66
CA THR A 180 -4.81 18.74 -5.24
C THR A 180 -4.74 18.87 -3.73
N MET A 181 -4.29 20.04 -3.27
CA MET A 181 -4.29 20.39 -1.84
C MET A 181 -5.68 20.32 -1.23
N GLU A 182 -6.71 20.76 -1.95
CA GLU A 182 -8.10 20.75 -1.48
C GLU A 182 -8.56 19.32 -1.19
N ASP A 183 -8.32 18.39 -2.10
CA ASP A 183 -8.67 16.98 -1.96
C ASP A 183 -7.93 16.36 -0.78
N ALA A 184 -6.62 16.58 -0.68
CA ALA A 184 -5.79 16.06 0.40
C ALA A 184 -6.22 16.61 1.76
N LEU A 185 -6.48 17.93 1.88
CA LEU A 185 -6.92 18.54 3.13
C LEU A 185 -8.30 18.03 3.57
N ALA A 186 -9.23 17.83 2.63
CA ALA A 186 -10.54 17.26 2.94
C ALA A 186 -10.44 15.87 3.60
N LYS A 187 -9.52 15.05 3.14
CA LYS A 187 -9.25 13.70 3.67
C LYS A 187 -8.47 13.74 4.98
N LEU A 188 -7.43 14.58 5.08
CA LEU A 188 -6.66 14.79 6.33
C LEU A 188 -7.55 15.25 7.47
N GLN A 189 -8.48 16.19 7.22
CA GLN A 189 -9.44 16.68 8.22
C GLN A 189 -10.37 15.59 8.77
N ARG A 190 -10.51 14.49 8.04
CA ARG A 190 -11.26 13.29 8.44
C ARG A 190 -10.40 12.19 9.04
N GLY A 191 -9.11 12.46 9.21
CA GLY A 191 -8.17 11.54 9.83
C GLY A 191 -7.56 10.50 8.90
N GLN A 192 -7.72 10.63 7.57
CA GLN A 192 -7.01 9.77 6.64
C GLN A 192 -5.53 10.16 6.53
N PHE A 193 -4.69 9.17 6.33
CA PHE A 193 -3.30 9.38 5.93
C PHE A 193 -3.22 9.59 4.42
N ILE A 194 -2.41 10.54 3.98
CA ILE A 194 -2.18 10.81 2.56
C ILE A 194 -0.80 10.31 2.17
N MET A 195 -0.77 9.44 1.18
CA MET A 195 0.45 8.99 0.52
C MET A 195 0.64 9.81 -0.76
N ILE A 196 1.71 10.61 -0.81
CA ILE A 196 2.00 11.47 -1.95
C ILE A 196 2.71 10.65 -3.01
N ARG A 197 2.13 10.60 -4.22
CA ARG A 197 2.71 9.86 -5.35
C ARG A 197 3.67 10.72 -6.15
N GLU A 198 4.78 10.10 -6.56
CA GLU A 198 5.67 10.64 -7.58
C GLU A 198 6.20 9.47 -8.42
N GLY A 199 5.47 9.14 -9.45
CA GLY A 199 5.77 8.02 -10.34
C GLY A 199 5.58 8.38 -11.82
N THR A 200 5.69 7.39 -12.69
CA THR A 200 5.56 7.60 -14.14
C THR A 200 4.16 8.03 -14.55
N ALA A 201 3.14 7.42 -13.96
CA ALA A 201 1.74 7.67 -14.29
C ALA A 201 1.10 8.82 -13.50
N ALA A 202 1.59 9.10 -12.30
CA ALA A 202 1.04 10.12 -11.41
C ALA A 202 2.16 10.90 -10.73
N ARG A 203 2.16 12.22 -10.91
CA ARG A 203 3.17 13.15 -10.38
C ARG A 203 2.51 14.21 -9.55
N ASN A 204 2.32 13.93 -8.27
CA ASN A 204 1.56 14.79 -7.36
C ASN A 204 2.44 15.48 -6.31
N LEU A 205 3.76 15.19 -6.28
CA LEU A 205 4.66 15.74 -5.27
C LEU A 205 4.68 17.25 -5.27
N GLU A 206 4.80 17.90 -6.43
CA GLU A 206 4.84 19.37 -6.50
C GLU A 206 3.55 20.00 -5.95
N ALA A 207 2.39 19.46 -6.33
CA ALA A 207 1.09 19.95 -5.89
C ALA A 207 0.86 19.75 -4.38
N LEU A 208 1.38 18.66 -3.80
CA LEU A 208 1.13 18.26 -2.41
C LEU A 208 2.30 18.54 -1.46
N ALA A 209 3.46 18.95 -1.99
CA ALA A 209 4.63 19.30 -1.16
C ALA A 209 4.34 20.32 -0.04
N PRO A 210 3.41 21.28 -0.19
CA PRO A 210 3.06 22.17 0.91
C PRO A 210 2.54 21.48 2.18
N LEU A 211 1.98 20.24 2.06
CA LEU A 211 1.57 19.43 3.22
C LEU A 211 2.75 19.04 4.12
N LEU A 212 3.97 19.03 3.60
CA LEU A 212 5.19 18.68 4.32
C LEU A 212 5.77 19.86 5.11
N THR A 213 5.08 21.01 5.14
CA THR A 213 5.49 22.19 5.88
C THR A 213 4.91 22.20 7.29
N PRO A 214 5.52 22.93 8.26
CA PRO A 214 5.01 22.99 9.64
C PRO A 214 3.61 23.58 9.81
N GLN A 215 2.96 24.01 8.74
CA GLN A 215 1.62 24.61 8.78
C GLN A 215 0.49 23.55 8.78
N TYR A 216 0.81 22.30 8.47
CA TYR A 216 -0.17 21.20 8.35
C TYR A 216 0.21 19.97 9.18
#